data_71f36358a674e4bf727e6463d10b27e9
#
_entry.id   71f36358a674e4bf727e6463d10b27e9
#
_cell.length_a   1.000
_cell.length_b   1.000
_cell.length_c   1.000
_cell.angle_alpha   90.00
_cell.angle_beta   90.00
_cell.angle_gamma   90.00
#
_symmetry.space_group_name_H-M   'P 1'
#
loop_
_entity.id
_entity.type
_entity.pdbx_description
1 polymer ?
#
loop_
_entity_poly.entity_id
_entity_poly.type
_entity_poly.pdbx_seq_one_letter_code
_entity_poly.pdbx_strand_id
1 'polypeptide(L)'
;MRSAPRVGIMLRHVTAPGGVTVFTKRVVRWLLGNPRGVDYHLLYSHPSQREVFADLPGTHVVLEDPARIRWDQVTAPRYAERNGLSLLFNCKFSVPLASRVPTLIVIPGREQLAMARVFPWYNRWYNQLLVPAFCRSASALITHTEIGREDCVMMGARPERISVIPHGVDRYLRPASAEAKAALKARLGLTRPYILFLGGITPLKNIGNLLRAFGRLTPSHDLDLVLAGFKRWSFERELAPIVELGLQDRVKYVGYVPDEDLAALYSAAECLALPSWYEGFGIPIVEAMSCGTPVVTSSGRHAAPEVAGGAAVLVDPADPAAIAAGLSQVLDDPGLRKELIAKGLVRGPQFDWDVTGRRTAEVIEALVARAPEKPGALDGVKRGMVRGIASASAVVTERIAGGFYKK
;
A
#
# COMPACT_ATOMS: atom_id res chain seq x y z
N MET A 1 -25.15 -25.13 20.05
CA MET A 1 -24.80 -23.92 19.23
C MET A 1 -23.34 -24.04 18.88
N ARG A 2 -22.93 -23.93 17.61
CA ARG A 2 -21.49 -23.83 17.25
C ARG A 2 -20.97 -22.51 17.79
N SER A 3 -19.83 -22.53 18.48
CA SER A 3 -19.16 -21.29 18.91
C SER A 3 -18.81 -20.43 17.71
N ALA A 4 -18.86 -19.10 17.89
CA ALA A 4 -18.45 -18.16 16.83
C ALA A 4 -17.04 -18.50 16.30
N PRO A 5 -16.82 -18.48 14.97
CA PRO A 5 -15.50 -18.72 14.42
C PRO A 5 -14.53 -17.62 14.88
N ARG A 6 -13.31 -18.00 15.28
CA ARG A 6 -12.28 -17.10 15.75
C ARG A 6 -11.29 -16.77 14.65
N VAL A 7 -11.07 -15.49 14.38
CA VAL A 7 -10.15 -15.01 13.32
C VAL A 7 -9.07 -14.15 13.91
N GLY A 8 -7.81 -14.55 13.73
CA GLY A 8 -6.65 -13.77 14.15
C GLY A 8 -6.20 -12.80 13.07
N ILE A 9 -6.14 -11.51 13.36
CA ILE A 9 -5.62 -10.47 12.46
C ILE A 9 -4.18 -10.12 12.86
N MET A 10 -3.23 -10.33 11.95
CA MET A 10 -1.79 -10.10 12.19
C MET A 10 -1.43 -8.63 11.94
N LEU A 11 -1.17 -7.86 13.01
CA LEU A 11 -1.08 -6.39 12.98
C LEU A 11 0.33 -5.83 13.25
N ARG A 12 1.38 -6.65 13.15
CA ARG A 12 2.76 -6.21 13.40
C ARG A 12 3.20 -4.96 12.63
N HIS A 13 2.61 -4.69 11.48
CA HIS A 13 2.98 -3.57 10.60
C HIS A 13 2.10 -2.31 10.74
N VAL A 14 1.12 -2.32 11.65
CA VAL A 14 0.04 -1.32 11.69
C VAL A 14 0.50 0.11 12.02
N THR A 15 1.68 0.28 12.59
CA THR A 15 2.29 1.59 12.85
C THR A 15 3.24 2.08 11.76
N ALA A 16 3.59 1.21 10.78
CA ALA A 16 4.45 1.61 9.68
C ALA A 16 3.69 2.51 8.68
N PRO A 17 4.30 3.58 8.13
CA PRO A 17 3.63 4.41 7.12
C PRO A 17 3.48 3.68 5.78
N GLY A 18 2.41 3.99 5.01
CA GLY A 18 2.19 3.53 3.64
C GLY A 18 0.84 2.87 3.38
N GLY A 19 0.57 2.59 2.10
CA GLY A 19 -0.74 2.12 1.62
C GLY A 19 -1.23 0.82 2.28
N VAL A 20 -0.33 -0.13 2.57
CA VAL A 20 -0.69 -1.37 3.30
C VAL A 20 -1.26 -1.06 4.69
N THR A 21 -0.70 -0.05 5.38
CA THR A 21 -1.19 0.36 6.70
C THR A 21 -2.53 1.08 6.61
N VAL A 22 -2.72 1.93 5.59
CA VAL A 22 -4.02 2.57 5.33
C VAL A 22 -5.08 1.50 5.10
N PHE A 23 -4.85 0.56 4.19
CA PHE A 23 -5.74 -0.57 3.96
C PHE A 23 -6.06 -1.33 5.25
N THR A 24 -5.02 -1.72 6.00
CA THR A 24 -5.18 -2.48 7.25
C THR A 24 -6.06 -1.72 8.24
N LYS A 25 -5.77 -0.45 8.47
CA LYS A 25 -6.54 0.36 9.43
C LYS A 25 -8.01 0.48 9.03
N ARG A 26 -8.31 0.73 7.76
CA ARG A 26 -9.69 0.89 7.27
C ARG A 26 -10.46 -0.44 7.31
N VAL A 27 -9.87 -1.52 6.80
CA VAL A 27 -10.51 -2.84 6.78
C VAL A 27 -10.73 -3.39 8.18
N VAL A 28 -9.73 -3.29 9.07
CA VAL A 28 -9.87 -3.77 10.46
C VAL A 28 -10.94 -3.00 11.22
N ARG A 29 -10.98 -1.65 11.10
CA ARG A 29 -12.05 -0.84 11.70
C ARG A 29 -13.42 -1.25 11.17
N TRP A 30 -13.54 -1.50 9.87
CA TRP A 30 -14.79 -1.94 9.28
C TRP A 30 -15.21 -3.32 9.80
N LEU A 31 -14.31 -4.31 9.83
CA LEU A 31 -14.58 -5.67 10.32
C LEU A 31 -15.02 -5.68 11.80
N LEU A 32 -14.36 -4.89 12.65
CA LEU A 32 -14.69 -4.80 14.07
C LEU A 32 -16.00 -4.04 14.32
N GLY A 33 -16.31 -3.05 13.50
CA GLY A 33 -17.61 -2.36 13.50
C GLY A 33 -18.76 -3.21 12.95
N ASN A 34 -18.46 -4.27 12.18
CA ASN A 34 -19.41 -5.16 11.53
C ASN A 34 -18.98 -6.64 11.70
N PRO A 35 -18.96 -7.20 12.92
CA PRO A 35 -18.29 -8.48 13.20
C PRO A 35 -18.99 -9.70 12.57
N ARG A 36 -20.28 -9.60 12.19
CA ARG A 36 -21.04 -10.64 11.44
C ARG A 36 -20.91 -12.05 12.04
N GLY A 37 -20.88 -12.12 13.38
CA GLY A 37 -20.76 -13.38 14.12
C GLY A 37 -19.36 -13.98 14.17
N VAL A 38 -18.32 -13.22 13.83
CA VAL A 38 -16.90 -13.59 13.94
C VAL A 38 -16.30 -12.97 15.21
N ASP A 39 -15.54 -13.78 15.96
CA ASP A 39 -14.74 -13.33 17.10
C ASP A 39 -13.32 -12.98 16.61
N TYR A 40 -12.98 -11.69 16.61
CA TYR A 40 -11.70 -11.20 16.10
C TYR A 40 -10.65 -11.08 17.21
N HIS A 41 -9.49 -11.70 17.00
CA HIS A 41 -8.30 -11.58 17.80
C HIS A 41 -7.26 -10.71 17.09
N LEU A 42 -6.96 -9.53 17.65
CA LEU A 42 -5.99 -8.60 17.10
C LEU A 42 -4.61 -8.92 17.65
N LEU A 43 -3.72 -9.42 16.80
CA LEU A 43 -2.40 -9.91 17.20
C LEU A 43 -1.33 -8.85 16.93
N TYR A 44 -0.72 -8.34 17.98
CA TYR A 44 0.34 -7.32 17.95
C TYR A 44 1.69 -7.91 18.32
N SER A 45 2.78 -7.34 17.80
CA SER A 45 4.15 -7.73 18.22
C SER A 45 4.76 -6.78 19.26
N HIS A 46 4.12 -5.64 19.50
CA HIS A 46 4.58 -4.64 20.45
C HIS A 46 3.38 -3.90 21.08
N PRO A 47 3.44 -3.52 22.38
CA PRO A 47 2.32 -2.85 23.08
C PRO A 47 1.84 -1.57 22.41
N SER A 48 2.73 -0.73 21.87
CA SER A 48 2.36 0.53 21.19
C SER A 48 1.46 0.35 19.96
N GLN A 49 1.47 -0.82 19.34
CA GLN A 49 0.60 -1.12 18.20
C GLN A 49 -0.87 -1.28 18.61
N ARG A 50 -1.13 -1.67 19.87
CA ARG A 50 -2.47 -1.83 20.42
C ARG A 50 -3.25 -0.51 20.44
N GLU A 51 -2.58 0.62 20.63
CA GLU A 51 -3.19 1.94 20.69
C GLU A 51 -3.96 2.31 19.41
N VAL A 52 -3.53 1.77 18.27
CA VAL A 52 -4.17 2.05 16.96
C VAL A 52 -5.64 1.62 16.90
N PHE A 53 -6.01 0.62 17.68
CA PHE A 53 -7.37 0.05 17.74
C PHE A 53 -7.89 -0.10 19.16
N ALA A 54 -7.35 0.62 20.14
CA ALA A 54 -7.73 0.51 21.54
C ALA A 54 -9.21 0.89 21.78
N ASP A 55 -9.77 1.68 20.88
CA ASP A 55 -11.16 2.13 20.86
C ASP A 55 -12.16 1.12 20.31
N LEU A 56 -11.70 -0.01 19.77
CA LEU A 56 -12.53 -0.97 19.07
C LEU A 56 -12.73 -2.27 19.85
N PRO A 57 -13.89 -2.96 19.66
CA PRO A 57 -14.13 -4.26 20.26
C PRO A 57 -13.21 -5.34 19.68
N GLY A 58 -13.10 -6.47 20.40
CA GLY A 58 -12.30 -7.63 19.99
C GLY A 58 -11.30 -8.04 21.06
N THR A 59 -10.65 -9.17 20.85
CA THR A 59 -9.63 -9.70 21.78
C THR A 59 -8.25 -9.15 21.39
N HIS A 60 -7.73 -8.20 22.14
CA HIS A 60 -6.41 -7.59 21.89
C HIS A 60 -5.29 -8.40 22.55
N VAL A 61 -4.36 -8.93 21.74
CA VAL A 61 -3.29 -9.81 22.19
C VAL A 61 -1.94 -9.28 21.77
N VAL A 62 -1.07 -9.00 22.73
CA VAL A 62 0.33 -8.63 22.48
C VAL A 62 1.18 -9.88 22.59
N LEU A 63 1.80 -10.28 21.50
CA LEU A 63 2.71 -11.41 21.36
C LEU A 63 4.11 -10.85 21.13
N GLU A 64 4.77 -10.45 22.20
CA GLU A 64 6.08 -9.79 22.11
C GLU A 64 7.11 -10.69 21.45
N ASP A 65 7.65 -10.26 20.35
CA ASP A 65 8.74 -10.89 19.64
C ASP A 65 9.38 -9.85 18.70
N PRO A 66 10.61 -9.41 18.97
CA PRO A 66 11.32 -8.44 18.15
C PRO A 66 11.65 -8.99 16.76
N ALA A 67 11.82 -10.33 16.65
CA ALA A 67 12.20 -10.99 15.41
C ALA A 67 11.03 -11.13 14.45
N ARG A 68 11.00 -10.28 13.42
CA ARG A 68 9.94 -10.25 12.40
C ARG A 68 9.59 -11.63 11.85
N ILE A 69 10.60 -12.37 11.38
CA ILE A 69 10.39 -13.68 10.74
C ILE A 69 9.87 -14.68 11.76
N ARG A 70 10.41 -14.69 12.98
CA ARG A 70 9.96 -15.58 14.04
C ARG A 70 8.53 -15.26 14.46
N TRP A 71 8.17 -13.99 14.60
CA TRP A 71 6.82 -13.58 14.91
C TRP A 71 5.83 -14.08 13.86
N ASP A 72 6.09 -13.79 12.57
CA ASP A 72 5.23 -14.18 11.46
C ASP A 72 5.13 -15.70 11.27
N GLN A 73 6.23 -16.46 11.48
CA GLN A 73 6.30 -17.88 11.16
C GLN A 73 6.09 -18.81 12.36
N VAL A 74 6.25 -18.32 13.59
CA VAL A 74 6.24 -19.16 14.80
C VAL A 74 5.30 -18.61 15.87
N THR A 75 5.48 -17.35 16.30
CA THR A 75 4.83 -16.79 17.50
C THR A 75 3.32 -16.61 17.28
N ALA A 76 2.91 -15.89 16.24
CA ALA A 76 1.50 -15.69 15.92
C ALA A 76 0.78 -17.00 15.53
N PRO A 77 1.35 -17.89 14.68
CA PRO A 77 0.73 -19.18 14.39
C PRO A 77 0.56 -20.10 15.60
N ARG A 78 1.53 -20.14 16.53
CA ARG A 78 1.39 -20.93 17.77
C ARG A 78 0.26 -20.43 18.64
N TYR A 79 0.09 -19.12 18.76
CA TYR A 79 -1.07 -18.54 19.44
C TYR A 79 -2.36 -19.00 18.76
N ALA A 80 -2.44 -18.90 17.44
CA ALA A 80 -3.62 -19.30 16.68
C ALA A 80 -4.00 -20.77 16.88
N GLU A 81 -3.01 -21.66 16.80
CA GLU A 81 -3.20 -23.11 17.02
C GLU A 81 -3.68 -23.43 18.45
N ARG A 82 -3.06 -22.80 19.48
CA ARG A 82 -3.39 -23.03 20.89
C ARG A 82 -4.77 -22.51 21.29
N ASN A 83 -5.23 -21.44 20.65
CA ASN A 83 -6.49 -20.78 20.95
C ASN A 83 -7.62 -21.17 19.98
N GLY A 84 -7.39 -22.16 19.10
CA GLY A 84 -8.39 -22.68 18.20
C GLY A 84 -8.90 -21.65 17.19
N LEU A 85 -8.02 -20.77 16.68
CA LEU A 85 -8.40 -19.84 15.63
C LEU A 85 -8.68 -20.59 14.34
N SER A 86 -9.76 -20.24 13.66
CA SER A 86 -10.20 -20.85 12.41
C SER A 86 -9.47 -20.28 11.20
N LEU A 87 -8.94 -19.06 11.30
CA LEU A 87 -8.28 -18.33 10.23
C LEU A 87 -7.24 -17.35 10.79
N LEU A 88 -6.12 -17.19 10.09
CA LEU A 88 -5.21 -16.06 10.23
C LEU A 88 -5.38 -15.11 9.04
N PHE A 89 -5.68 -13.85 9.31
CA PHE A 89 -5.72 -12.80 8.31
C PHE A 89 -4.48 -11.90 8.44
N ASN A 90 -3.64 -11.89 7.42
CA ASN A 90 -2.50 -10.99 7.34
C ASN A 90 -2.69 -10.00 6.20
N CYS A 91 -2.93 -8.74 6.54
CA CYS A 91 -3.07 -7.65 5.56
C CYS A 91 -1.75 -7.33 4.81
N LYS A 92 -0.72 -8.14 5.02
CA LYS A 92 0.57 -8.12 4.35
C LYS A 92 0.89 -9.49 3.75
N PHE A 93 1.84 -9.56 2.84
CA PHE A 93 2.17 -10.71 2.02
C PHE A 93 2.98 -11.82 2.72
N SER A 94 2.80 -12.09 4.02
CA SER A 94 3.46 -13.22 4.65
C SER A 94 2.46 -14.28 5.11
N VAL A 95 2.78 -15.54 4.83
CA VAL A 95 2.03 -16.72 5.26
C VAL A 95 2.88 -17.50 6.26
N PRO A 96 2.35 -17.91 7.41
CA PRO A 96 3.01 -18.86 8.29
C PRO A 96 3.08 -20.25 7.62
N LEU A 97 4.16 -20.53 6.89
CA LEU A 97 4.30 -21.73 6.03
C LEU A 97 4.15 -23.06 6.77
N ALA A 98 4.40 -23.06 8.08
CA ALA A 98 4.27 -24.25 8.94
C ALA A 98 2.99 -24.30 9.78
N SER A 99 2.09 -23.34 9.64
CA SER A 99 0.82 -23.31 10.37
C SER A 99 -0.18 -24.31 9.80
N ARG A 100 -1.03 -24.86 10.70
CA ARG A 100 -2.22 -25.65 10.32
C ARG A 100 -3.46 -24.78 10.15
N VAL A 101 -3.41 -23.54 10.65
CA VAL A 101 -4.52 -22.59 10.54
C VAL A 101 -4.53 -22.01 9.14
N PRO A 102 -5.65 -22.05 8.42
CA PRO A 102 -5.82 -21.39 7.13
C PRO A 102 -5.38 -19.94 7.19
N THR A 103 -4.84 -19.43 6.08
CA THR A 103 -4.33 -18.05 6.05
C THR A 103 -4.88 -17.29 4.86
N LEU A 104 -5.48 -16.13 5.12
CA LEU A 104 -5.82 -15.10 4.15
C LEU A 104 -4.73 -14.04 4.14
N ILE A 105 -4.22 -13.68 2.96
CA ILE A 105 -3.20 -12.64 2.81
C ILE A 105 -3.60 -11.59 1.79
N VAL A 106 -2.96 -10.43 1.85
CA VAL A 106 -3.12 -9.36 0.86
C VAL A 106 -1.84 -9.19 0.06
N ILE A 107 -1.95 -9.27 -1.25
CA ILE A 107 -0.83 -9.06 -2.19
C ILE A 107 -1.25 -8.02 -3.22
N PRO A 108 -0.71 -6.79 -3.15
CA PRO A 108 -1.08 -5.73 -4.08
C PRO A 108 -0.56 -5.95 -5.50
N GLY A 109 0.49 -6.75 -5.66
CA GLY A 109 1.10 -7.07 -6.94
C GLY A 109 2.51 -7.63 -6.77
N ARG A 110 3.29 -7.70 -7.85
CA ARG A 110 4.65 -8.26 -7.88
C ARG A 110 5.78 -7.21 -7.84
N GLU A 111 5.53 -6.03 -7.30
CA GLU A 111 6.49 -4.92 -7.25
C GLU A 111 7.89 -5.35 -6.77
N GLN A 112 7.94 -6.21 -5.76
CA GLN A 112 9.18 -6.70 -5.16
C GLN A 112 9.96 -7.65 -6.07
N LEU A 113 9.32 -8.27 -7.04
CA LEU A 113 9.93 -9.11 -8.06
C LEU A 113 10.24 -8.31 -9.32
N ALA A 114 9.27 -7.54 -9.83
CA ALA A 114 9.41 -6.73 -11.03
C ALA A 114 10.52 -5.69 -10.89
N MET A 115 10.62 -5.07 -9.71
CA MET A 115 11.58 -4.02 -9.39
C MET A 115 12.64 -4.48 -8.39
N ALA A 116 13.02 -5.76 -8.41
CA ALA A 116 13.94 -6.35 -7.43
C ALA A 116 15.27 -5.59 -7.29
N ARG A 117 15.76 -4.95 -8.37
CA ARG A 117 17.04 -4.22 -8.40
C ARG A 117 17.04 -2.95 -7.53
N VAL A 118 15.88 -2.33 -7.28
CA VAL A 118 15.79 -1.11 -6.45
C VAL A 118 15.72 -1.42 -4.95
N PHE A 119 15.46 -2.68 -4.59
CA PHE A 119 15.44 -3.09 -3.18
C PHE A 119 16.83 -3.49 -2.69
N PRO A 120 17.13 -3.30 -1.38
CA PRO A 120 18.36 -3.82 -0.76
C PRO A 120 18.52 -5.33 -1.05
N TRP A 121 19.77 -5.79 -1.24
CA TRP A 121 20.08 -7.15 -1.68
C TRP A 121 19.47 -8.24 -0.78
N TYR A 122 19.43 -8.04 0.55
CA TYR A 122 18.83 -8.98 1.52
C TYR A 122 17.31 -9.12 1.35
N ASN A 123 16.61 -8.02 0.97
CA ASN A 123 15.18 -8.07 0.65
C ASN A 123 14.93 -8.79 -0.68
N ARG A 124 15.86 -8.68 -1.65
CA ARG A 124 15.72 -9.34 -2.96
C ARG A 124 15.60 -10.85 -2.83
N TRP A 125 16.54 -11.49 -2.13
CA TRP A 125 16.52 -12.95 -1.88
C TRP A 125 15.26 -13.39 -1.13
N TYR A 126 14.92 -12.67 -0.05
CA TYR A 126 13.70 -12.93 0.70
C TYR A 126 12.46 -12.87 -0.21
N ASN A 127 12.31 -11.82 -0.97
CA ASN A 127 11.14 -11.60 -1.80
C ASN A 127 11.06 -12.59 -2.97
N GLN A 128 12.18 -12.88 -3.63
CA GLN A 128 12.23 -13.81 -4.77
C GLN A 128 11.89 -15.26 -4.38
N LEU A 129 12.26 -15.68 -3.18
CA LEU A 129 12.01 -17.04 -2.72
C LEU A 129 10.68 -17.18 -1.98
N LEU A 130 10.38 -16.24 -1.06
CA LEU A 130 9.27 -16.41 -0.14
C LEU A 130 7.95 -15.86 -0.67
N VAL A 131 7.93 -14.77 -1.43
CA VAL A 131 6.66 -14.23 -1.95
C VAL A 131 5.93 -15.23 -2.85
N PRO A 132 6.59 -15.90 -3.83
CA PRO A 132 5.95 -16.99 -4.57
C PRO A 132 5.54 -18.19 -3.71
N ALA A 133 6.32 -18.52 -2.67
CA ALA A 133 5.94 -19.57 -1.74
C ALA A 133 4.68 -19.21 -0.94
N PHE A 134 4.56 -17.95 -0.51
CA PHE A 134 3.36 -17.43 0.16
C PHE A 134 2.14 -17.46 -0.77
N CYS A 135 2.29 -17.04 -2.03
CA CYS A 135 1.23 -17.11 -3.03
C CYS A 135 0.69 -18.53 -3.22
N ARG A 136 1.59 -19.51 -3.30
CA ARG A 136 1.19 -20.93 -3.45
C ARG A 136 0.54 -21.51 -2.21
N SER A 137 0.96 -21.07 -1.02
CA SER A 137 0.58 -21.67 0.28
C SER A 137 -0.63 -21.03 0.93
N ALA A 138 -1.02 -19.82 0.54
CA ALA A 138 -2.17 -19.12 1.11
C ALA A 138 -3.47 -19.89 0.80
N SER A 139 -4.37 -19.93 1.78
CA SER A 139 -5.71 -20.50 1.62
C SER A 139 -6.59 -19.64 0.72
N ALA A 140 -6.43 -18.32 0.82
CA ALA A 140 -6.96 -17.33 -0.11
C ALA A 140 -6.07 -16.08 -0.14
N LEU A 141 -6.20 -15.31 -1.21
CA LEU A 141 -5.48 -14.05 -1.44
C LEU A 141 -6.48 -12.95 -1.79
N ILE A 142 -6.23 -11.76 -1.28
CA ILE A 142 -6.84 -10.54 -1.75
C ILE A 142 -5.79 -9.76 -2.52
N THR A 143 -6.17 -9.27 -3.68
CA THR A 143 -5.43 -8.26 -4.45
C THR A 143 -6.37 -7.12 -4.81
N HIS A 144 -5.84 -6.02 -5.35
CA HIS A 144 -6.62 -4.80 -5.49
C HIS A 144 -7.05 -4.49 -6.93
N THR A 145 -6.47 -5.20 -7.91
CA THR A 145 -6.67 -4.98 -9.35
C THR A 145 -6.63 -6.29 -10.12
N GLU A 146 -7.13 -6.31 -11.34
CA GLU A 146 -7.02 -7.50 -12.21
C GLU A 146 -5.55 -7.76 -12.61
N ILE A 147 -4.76 -6.71 -12.83
CA ILE A 147 -3.29 -6.84 -12.99
C ILE A 147 -2.65 -7.50 -11.77
N GLY A 148 -3.08 -7.10 -10.56
CA GLY A 148 -2.63 -7.74 -9.31
C GLY A 148 -3.02 -9.22 -9.24
N ARG A 149 -4.19 -9.61 -9.77
CA ARG A 149 -4.62 -11.02 -9.89
C ARG A 149 -3.70 -11.80 -10.82
N GLU A 150 -3.42 -11.26 -12.01
CA GLU A 150 -2.47 -11.87 -12.95
C GLU A 150 -1.08 -12.02 -12.30
N ASP A 151 -0.61 -11.00 -11.59
CA ASP A 151 0.65 -11.06 -10.86
C ASP A 151 0.68 -12.16 -9.81
N CYS A 152 -0.42 -12.33 -9.04
CA CYS A 152 -0.55 -13.44 -8.09
C CYS A 152 -0.50 -14.81 -8.79
N VAL A 153 -1.16 -14.96 -9.93
CA VAL A 153 -1.11 -16.19 -10.74
C VAL A 153 0.31 -16.45 -11.25
N MET A 154 1.01 -15.43 -11.75
CA MET A 154 2.42 -15.55 -12.18
C MET A 154 3.36 -15.94 -11.04
N MET A 155 3.02 -15.57 -9.80
CA MET A 155 3.73 -16.00 -8.58
C MET A 155 3.31 -17.40 -8.09
N GLY A 156 2.40 -18.07 -8.79
CA GLY A 156 1.97 -19.43 -8.54
C GLY A 156 0.74 -19.57 -7.62
N ALA A 157 -0.01 -18.51 -7.39
CA ALA A 157 -1.30 -18.60 -6.72
C ALA A 157 -2.34 -19.27 -7.64
N ARG A 158 -3.26 -20.04 -7.06
CA ARG A 158 -4.38 -20.63 -7.81
C ARG A 158 -5.45 -19.57 -8.08
N PRO A 159 -5.92 -19.41 -9.33
CA PRO A 159 -6.88 -18.35 -9.69
C PRO A 159 -8.16 -18.34 -8.83
N GLU A 160 -8.66 -19.52 -8.45
CA GLU A 160 -9.87 -19.69 -7.64
C GLU A 160 -9.72 -19.27 -6.17
N ARG A 161 -8.48 -19.02 -5.72
CA ARG A 161 -8.15 -18.52 -4.38
C ARG A 161 -7.96 -17.02 -4.33
N ILE A 162 -8.05 -16.31 -5.46
CA ILE A 162 -7.76 -14.89 -5.55
C ILE A 162 -9.06 -14.10 -5.65
N SER A 163 -9.25 -13.16 -4.73
CA SER A 163 -10.33 -12.17 -4.76
C SER A 163 -9.77 -10.79 -5.10
N VAL A 164 -10.30 -10.15 -6.14
CA VAL A 164 -9.94 -8.77 -6.49
C VAL A 164 -10.85 -7.84 -5.70
N ILE A 165 -10.29 -7.14 -4.72
CA ILE A 165 -11.02 -6.21 -3.83
C ILE A 165 -10.25 -4.88 -3.84
N PRO A 166 -10.74 -3.85 -4.56
CA PRO A 166 -10.08 -2.54 -4.63
C PRO A 166 -9.95 -1.87 -3.25
N HIS A 167 -9.01 -0.95 -3.12
CA HIS A 167 -8.99 -0.01 -2.00
C HIS A 167 -10.22 0.91 -2.06
N GLY A 168 -10.59 1.49 -0.92
CA GLY A 168 -11.55 2.59 -0.86
C GLY A 168 -10.85 3.95 -0.84
N VAL A 169 -11.66 5.00 -0.94
CA VAL A 169 -11.32 6.40 -0.71
C VAL A 169 -12.15 6.90 0.46
N ASP A 170 -11.56 7.74 1.28
CA ASP A 170 -12.27 8.33 2.42
C ASP A 170 -13.26 9.41 1.96
N ARG A 171 -14.47 9.41 2.50
CA ARG A 171 -15.57 10.32 2.09
C ARG A 171 -15.28 11.80 2.31
N TYR A 172 -14.31 12.14 3.17
CA TYR A 172 -13.88 13.53 3.33
C TYR A 172 -12.99 14.02 2.18
N LEU A 173 -12.42 13.11 1.38
CA LEU A 173 -11.66 13.42 0.18
C LEU A 173 -12.63 13.79 -0.95
N ARG A 174 -12.93 15.08 -1.03
CA ARG A 174 -13.80 15.72 -2.02
C ARG A 174 -13.25 17.11 -2.31
N PRO A 175 -13.72 17.79 -3.37
CA PRO A 175 -13.27 19.14 -3.69
C PRO A 175 -13.38 20.08 -2.47
N ALA A 176 -12.25 20.66 -2.07
CA ALA A 176 -12.17 21.56 -0.93
C ALA A 176 -12.62 22.97 -1.30
N SER A 177 -13.13 23.73 -0.31
CA SER A 177 -13.52 25.13 -0.51
C SER A 177 -12.33 26.02 -0.84
N ALA A 178 -12.60 27.21 -1.40
CA ALA A 178 -11.55 28.18 -1.73
C ALA A 178 -10.79 28.64 -0.47
N GLU A 179 -11.49 28.80 0.64
CA GLU A 179 -10.95 29.20 1.94
C GLU A 179 -9.99 28.13 2.49
N ALA A 180 -10.39 26.85 2.44
CA ALA A 180 -9.55 25.73 2.89
C ALA A 180 -8.26 25.61 2.07
N LYS A 181 -8.37 25.76 0.74
CA LYS A 181 -7.20 25.77 -0.16
C LYS A 181 -6.26 26.93 0.14
N ALA A 182 -6.81 28.14 0.33
CA ALA A 182 -6.01 29.34 0.66
C ALA A 182 -5.31 29.21 2.02
N ALA A 183 -6.02 28.73 3.04
CA ALA A 183 -5.47 28.51 4.39
C ALA A 183 -4.32 27.49 4.37
N LEU A 184 -4.48 26.37 3.65
CA LEU A 184 -3.43 25.38 3.48
C LEU A 184 -2.20 25.96 2.77
N LYS A 185 -2.41 26.65 1.65
CA LYS A 185 -1.31 27.28 0.89
C LYS A 185 -0.53 28.26 1.75
N ALA A 186 -1.22 29.11 2.51
CA ALA A 186 -0.60 30.07 3.43
C ALA A 186 0.24 29.36 4.50
N ARG A 187 -0.29 28.31 5.14
CA ARG A 187 0.41 27.55 6.18
C ARG A 187 1.63 26.83 5.66
N LEU A 188 1.60 26.30 4.43
CA LEU A 188 2.72 25.62 3.81
C LEU A 188 3.67 26.57 3.04
N GLY A 189 3.40 27.89 3.00
CA GLY A 189 4.20 28.86 2.27
C GLY A 189 4.16 28.67 0.75
N LEU A 190 3.07 28.13 0.20
CA LEU A 190 2.88 27.86 -1.23
C LEU A 190 2.27 29.10 -1.92
N THR A 191 3.10 29.91 -2.50
CA THR A 191 2.67 31.17 -3.16
C THR A 191 2.35 30.99 -4.64
N ARG A 192 2.96 30.01 -5.31
CA ARG A 192 2.74 29.70 -6.73
C ARG A 192 1.69 28.59 -6.90
N PRO A 193 1.12 28.43 -8.10
CA PRO A 193 0.49 27.17 -8.51
C PRO A 193 1.47 26.02 -8.37
N TYR A 194 0.97 24.78 -8.18
CA TYR A 194 1.88 23.65 -7.99
C TYR A 194 1.40 22.34 -8.59
N ILE A 195 2.35 21.53 -9.04
CA ILE A 195 2.18 20.11 -9.30
C ILE A 195 2.40 19.37 -7.98
N LEU A 196 1.54 18.43 -7.64
CA LEU A 196 1.65 17.63 -6.41
C LEU A 196 2.22 16.25 -6.71
N PHE A 197 3.24 15.84 -5.94
CA PHE A 197 3.57 14.44 -5.71
C PHE A 197 3.18 14.07 -4.28
N LEU A 198 2.45 12.98 -4.09
CA LEU A 198 2.13 12.46 -2.76
C LEU A 198 2.49 10.98 -2.65
N GLY A 199 3.35 10.65 -1.67
CA GLY A 199 3.80 9.28 -1.41
C GLY A 199 5.14 9.19 -0.70
N GLY A 200 5.56 7.98 -0.36
CA GLY A 200 6.90 7.78 0.20
C GLY A 200 7.98 8.04 -0.85
N ILE A 201 8.99 8.84 -0.52
CA ILE A 201 10.14 9.10 -1.40
C ILE A 201 11.01 7.86 -1.44
N THR A 202 10.91 7.11 -2.52
CA THR A 202 11.63 5.86 -2.79
C THR A 202 11.94 5.72 -4.27
N PRO A 203 12.93 4.91 -4.66
CA PRO A 203 13.21 4.64 -6.07
C PRO A 203 12.00 4.10 -6.86
N LEU A 204 11.07 3.38 -6.22
CA LEU A 204 9.85 2.89 -6.89
C LEU A 204 8.95 4.00 -7.39
N LYS A 205 8.97 5.16 -6.74
CA LYS A 205 8.11 6.31 -7.07
C LYS A 205 8.69 7.19 -8.16
N ASN A 206 9.94 6.93 -8.59
CA ASN A 206 10.55 7.55 -9.77
C ASN A 206 10.64 9.10 -9.69
N ILE A 207 10.90 9.60 -8.48
CA ILE A 207 10.93 11.05 -8.23
C ILE A 207 12.08 11.71 -9.00
N GLY A 208 13.20 11.00 -9.19
CA GLY A 208 14.31 11.50 -9.97
C GLY A 208 13.92 11.87 -11.41
N ASN A 209 13.11 11.04 -12.10
CA ASN A 209 12.62 11.38 -13.44
C ASN A 209 11.53 12.45 -13.40
N LEU A 210 10.68 12.48 -12.36
CA LEU A 210 9.73 13.57 -12.16
C LEU A 210 10.44 14.92 -12.00
N LEU A 211 11.52 14.99 -11.24
CA LEU A 211 12.34 16.21 -11.09
C LEU A 211 12.99 16.64 -12.41
N ARG A 212 13.50 15.69 -13.19
CA ARG A 212 14.04 15.99 -14.53
C ARG A 212 12.96 16.48 -15.49
N ALA A 213 11.76 15.91 -15.42
CA ALA A 213 10.62 16.38 -16.19
C ALA A 213 10.18 17.78 -15.75
N PHE A 214 10.10 18.02 -14.45
CA PHE A 214 9.77 19.32 -13.89
C PHE A 214 10.76 20.41 -14.31
N GLY A 215 12.06 20.11 -14.28
CA GLY A 215 13.09 21.04 -14.77
C GLY A 215 12.92 21.45 -16.24
N ARG A 216 12.26 20.63 -17.08
CA ARG A 216 11.91 20.98 -18.48
C ARG A 216 10.70 21.91 -18.57
N LEU A 217 9.85 21.94 -17.54
CA LEU A 217 8.65 22.80 -17.49
C LEU A 217 8.97 24.20 -16.97
N THR A 218 9.95 24.35 -16.09
CA THR A 218 10.24 25.63 -15.41
C THR A 218 10.54 26.82 -16.33
N PRO A 219 11.07 26.66 -17.55
CA PRO A 219 11.27 27.79 -18.45
C PRO A 219 9.96 28.40 -19.01
N SER A 220 8.88 27.59 -19.08
CA SER A 220 7.59 28.01 -19.67
C SER A 220 6.47 28.17 -18.64
N HIS A 221 6.63 27.62 -17.42
CA HIS A 221 5.59 27.62 -16.40
C HIS A 221 6.12 28.15 -15.06
N ASP A 222 5.45 29.17 -14.52
CA ASP A 222 5.74 29.71 -13.19
C ASP A 222 4.96 28.95 -12.11
N LEU A 223 5.43 27.74 -11.78
CA LEU A 223 4.81 26.86 -10.79
C LEU A 223 5.87 26.13 -9.93
N ASP A 224 5.45 25.59 -8.81
CA ASP A 224 6.26 24.78 -7.90
C ASP A 224 5.95 23.29 -8.07
N LEU A 225 6.89 22.43 -7.67
CA LEU A 225 6.66 21.01 -7.43
C LEU A 225 6.59 20.76 -5.92
N VAL A 226 5.46 20.34 -5.42
CA VAL A 226 5.26 20.00 -4.01
C VAL A 226 5.44 18.49 -3.83
N LEU A 227 6.42 18.11 -2.99
CA LEU A 227 6.67 16.73 -2.60
C LEU A 227 6.13 16.49 -1.19
N ALA A 228 5.07 15.70 -1.07
CA ALA A 228 4.44 15.34 0.20
C ALA A 228 4.66 13.86 0.52
N GLY A 229 4.99 13.55 1.79
CA GLY A 229 5.19 12.20 2.29
C GLY A 229 6.52 11.99 2.99
N PHE A 230 6.79 10.74 3.40
CA PHE A 230 7.99 10.42 4.17
C PHE A 230 9.19 10.13 3.27
N LYS A 231 10.37 10.61 3.67
CA LYS A 231 11.66 10.14 3.13
C LYS A 231 11.88 8.70 3.57
N ARG A 232 12.24 7.83 2.64
CA ARG A 232 12.47 6.40 2.86
C ARG A 232 13.86 6.00 2.34
N TRP A 233 14.07 4.70 2.05
CA TRP A 233 15.38 4.23 1.58
C TRP A 233 15.77 4.91 0.26
N SER A 234 17.04 5.25 0.13
CA SER A 234 17.65 5.88 -1.06
C SER A 234 16.98 7.20 -1.50
N PHE A 235 16.34 7.92 -0.59
CA PHE A 235 15.68 9.20 -0.90
C PHE A 235 16.68 10.27 -1.38
N GLU A 236 17.92 10.24 -0.87
CA GLU A 236 18.98 11.19 -1.26
C GLU A 236 19.24 11.12 -2.76
N ARG A 237 19.33 9.91 -3.32
CA ARG A 237 19.51 9.69 -4.76
C ARG A 237 18.33 10.21 -5.58
N GLU A 238 17.11 10.00 -5.08
CA GLU A 238 15.89 10.46 -5.76
C GLU A 238 15.79 11.98 -5.77
N LEU A 239 16.29 12.67 -4.75
CA LEU A 239 16.26 14.13 -4.63
C LEU A 239 17.51 14.84 -5.20
N ALA A 240 18.56 14.12 -5.57
CA ALA A 240 19.78 14.70 -6.14
C ALA A 240 19.52 15.64 -7.33
N PRO A 241 18.57 15.35 -8.25
CA PRO A 241 18.27 16.26 -9.36
C PRO A 241 17.80 17.66 -8.94
N ILE A 242 17.35 17.88 -7.71
CA ILE A 242 17.00 19.22 -7.22
C ILE A 242 18.22 20.16 -7.30
N VAL A 243 19.38 19.67 -6.83
CA VAL A 243 20.62 20.45 -6.84
C VAL A 243 21.23 20.44 -8.25
N GLU A 244 21.26 19.28 -8.90
CA GLU A 244 21.84 19.11 -10.25
C GLU A 244 21.21 20.07 -11.29
N LEU A 245 19.90 20.36 -11.13
CA LEU A 245 19.13 21.16 -12.08
C LEU A 245 18.80 22.58 -11.56
N GLY A 246 19.30 22.98 -10.41
CA GLY A 246 19.05 24.32 -9.85
C GLY A 246 17.57 24.55 -9.45
N LEU A 247 16.89 23.52 -8.95
CA LEU A 247 15.44 23.55 -8.65
C LEU A 247 15.11 23.87 -7.18
N GLN A 248 16.10 24.30 -6.36
CA GLN A 248 15.95 24.47 -4.91
C GLN A 248 14.80 25.43 -4.55
N ASP A 249 14.58 26.48 -5.32
CA ASP A 249 13.54 27.49 -5.08
C ASP A 249 12.16 27.08 -5.58
N ARG A 250 12.08 26.03 -6.41
CA ARG A 250 10.88 25.58 -7.12
C ARG A 250 10.36 24.24 -6.62
N VAL A 251 11.14 23.49 -5.84
CA VAL A 251 10.72 22.21 -5.24
C VAL A 251 10.50 22.38 -3.74
N LYS A 252 9.28 22.15 -3.29
CA LYS A 252 8.88 22.29 -1.87
C LYS A 252 8.63 20.92 -1.27
N TYR A 253 9.52 20.49 -0.36
CA TYR A 253 9.29 19.28 0.43
C TYR A 253 8.51 19.63 1.70
N VAL A 254 7.25 19.24 1.77
CA VAL A 254 6.35 19.56 2.90
C VAL A 254 6.24 18.44 3.94
N GLY A 255 6.89 17.29 3.71
CA GLY A 255 6.85 16.17 4.65
C GLY A 255 5.50 15.46 4.69
N TYR A 256 5.20 14.86 5.84
CA TYR A 256 3.90 14.21 6.08
C TYR A 256 2.79 15.27 6.18
N VAL A 257 1.70 15.01 5.50
CA VAL A 257 0.50 15.87 5.53
C VAL A 257 -0.60 15.12 6.28
N PRO A 258 -1.19 15.72 7.33
CA PRO A 258 -2.30 15.13 8.07
C PRO A 258 -3.53 14.86 7.19
N ASP A 259 -4.33 13.86 7.59
CA ASP A 259 -5.50 13.43 6.81
C ASP A 259 -6.51 14.58 6.56
N GLU A 260 -6.69 15.47 7.55
CA GLU A 260 -7.56 16.65 7.47
C GLU A 260 -7.14 17.70 6.42
N ASP A 261 -5.88 17.68 6.01
CA ASP A 261 -5.32 18.62 5.04
C ASP A 261 -5.31 18.05 3.61
N LEU A 262 -5.44 16.73 3.45
CA LEU A 262 -5.27 16.06 2.18
C LEU A 262 -6.27 16.57 1.12
N ALA A 263 -7.53 16.78 1.47
CA ALA A 263 -8.53 17.28 0.53
C ALA A 263 -8.15 18.65 -0.04
N ALA A 264 -7.67 19.57 0.82
CA ALA A 264 -7.22 20.89 0.40
C ALA A 264 -5.91 20.81 -0.41
N LEU A 265 -4.97 19.94 -0.03
CA LEU A 265 -3.71 19.75 -0.74
C LEU A 265 -3.93 19.23 -2.16
N TYR A 266 -4.78 18.22 -2.33
CA TYR A 266 -5.15 17.73 -3.66
C TYR A 266 -5.88 18.82 -4.44
N SER A 267 -6.96 19.38 -3.90
CA SER A 267 -7.82 20.33 -4.61
C SER A 267 -7.14 21.64 -4.99
N ALA A 268 -6.04 22.02 -4.34
CA ALA A 268 -5.27 23.22 -4.66
C ALA A 268 -4.16 22.97 -5.70
N ALA A 269 -3.87 21.72 -6.03
CA ALA A 269 -2.86 21.35 -7.01
C ALA A 269 -3.39 21.51 -8.45
N GLU A 270 -2.50 21.92 -9.36
CA GLU A 270 -2.81 21.94 -10.80
C GLU A 270 -3.02 20.52 -11.33
N CYS A 271 -2.20 19.57 -10.89
CA CYS A 271 -2.38 18.13 -11.09
C CYS A 271 -1.59 17.32 -10.06
N LEU A 272 -1.97 16.04 -9.91
CA LEU A 272 -1.14 15.04 -9.26
C LEU A 272 -0.20 14.43 -10.31
N ALA A 273 1.11 14.37 -10.01
CA ALA A 273 2.12 13.66 -10.80
C ALA A 273 2.59 12.41 -10.05
N LEU A 274 2.27 11.24 -10.55
CA LEU A 274 2.66 9.94 -9.95
C LEU A 274 3.26 9.00 -11.02
N PRO A 275 4.43 9.33 -11.62
CA PRO A 275 5.06 8.55 -12.69
C PRO A 275 5.86 7.37 -12.12
N SER A 276 5.28 6.59 -11.20
CA SER A 276 5.92 5.47 -10.52
C SER A 276 6.34 4.37 -11.49
N TRP A 277 7.46 3.69 -11.21
CA TRP A 277 7.84 2.49 -11.96
C TRP A 277 6.85 1.34 -11.79
N TYR A 278 6.22 1.27 -10.63
CA TYR A 278 5.23 0.25 -10.32
C TYR A 278 4.29 0.72 -9.22
N GLU A 279 2.99 0.49 -9.40
CA GLU A 279 1.96 0.67 -8.38
C GLU A 279 1.20 -0.64 -8.19
N GLY A 280 0.96 -1.01 -6.93
CA GLY A 280 0.09 -2.12 -6.59
C GLY A 280 -1.40 -1.74 -6.58
N PHE A 281 -1.69 -0.43 -6.43
CA PHE A 281 -3.01 0.19 -6.60
C PHE A 281 -2.86 1.66 -7.01
N GLY A 282 -2.16 2.47 -6.21
CA GLY A 282 -2.04 3.91 -6.46
C GLY A 282 -3.12 4.71 -5.74
N ILE A 283 -3.24 4.54 -4.41
CA ILE A 283 -4.21 5.28 -3.57
C ILE A 283 -4.25 6.78 -3.91
N PRO A 284 -3.11 7.50 -4.07
CA PRO A 284 -3.14 8.91 -4.41
C PRO A 284 -3.86 9.25 -5.73
N ILE A 285 -3.93 8.31 -6.69
CA ILE A 285 -4.64 8.51 -7.96
C ILE A 285 -6.13 8.73 -7.69
N VAL A 286 -6.76 7.82 -6.95
CA VAL A 286 -8.20 7.88 -6.67
C VAL A 286 -8.55 8.97 -5.67
N GLU A 287 -7.64 9.30 -4.74
CA GLU A 287 -7.78 10.43 -3.81
C GLU A 287 -7.79 11.77 -4.56
N ALA A 288 -6.81 11.98 -5.46
CA ALA A 288 -6.75 13.17 -6.31
C ALA A 288 -8.00 13.30 -7.19
N MET A 289 -8.42 12.22 -7.83
CA MET A 289 -9.65 12.18 -8.64
C MET A 289 -10.88 12.56 -7.82
N SER A 290 -11.02 12.05 -6.60
CA SER A 290 -12.12 12.38 -5.69
C SER A 290 -12.11 13.85 -5.26
N CYS A 291 -10.94 14.48 -5.21
CA CYS A 291 -10.75 15.90 -4.90
C CYS A 291 -10.86 16.83 -6.14
N GLY A 292 -11.18 16.29 -7.31
CA GLY A 292 -11.28 17.07 -8.56
C GLY A 292 -9.92 17.50 -9.12
N THR A 293 -8.85 16.78 -8.81
CA THR A 293 -7.49 17.08 -9.25
C THR A 293 -7.14 16.20 -10.44
N PRO A 294 -6.75 16.74 -11.60
CA PRO A 294 -6.26 15.97 -12.74
C PRO A 294 -5.06 15.11 -12.35
N VAL A 295 -4.92 13.96 -12.99
CA VAL A 295 -3.84 13.00 -12.69
C VAL A 295 -2.97 12.75 -13.92
N VAL A 296 -1.65 12.81 -13.73
CA VAL A 296 -0.64 12.30 -14.66
C VAL A 296 0.05 11.14 -13.97
N THR A 297 -0.05 9.94 -14.54
CA THR A 297 0.54 8.73 -13.96
C THR A 297 1.19 7.85 -15.02
N SER A 298 1.93 6.83 -14.60
CA SER A 298 2.67 5.99 -15.51
C SER A 298 1.78 5.03 -16.32
N SER A 299 2.13 4.87 -17.57
CA SER A 299 1.70 3.76 -18.42
C SER A 299 2.44 2.47 -18.06
N GLY A 300 2.02 1.34 -18.63
CA GLY A 300 2.68 0.05 -18.49
C GLY A 300 1.85 -0.97 -17.73
N ARG A 301 2.46 -2.16 -17.50
CA ARG A 301 1.77 -3.30 -16.89
C ARG A 301 1.88 -3.25 -15.36
N HIS A 302 1.07 -2.39 -14.75
CA HIS A 302 0.86 -2.26 -13.30
C HIS A 302 -0.50 -1.62 -13.02
N ALA A 303 -0.89 -1.46 -11.76
CA ALA A 303 -2.25 -1.06 -11.39
C ALA A 303 -2.67 0.37 -11.81
N ALA A 304 -1.75 1.32 -12.01
CA ALA A 304 -2.12 2.72 -12.22
C ALA A 304 -3.03 2.95 -13.44
N PRO A 305 -2.79 2.36 -14.65
CA PRO A 305 -3.70 2.51 -15.79
C PRO A 305 -5.11 1.95 -15.53
N GLU A 306 -5.20 0.79 -14.87
CA GLU A 306 -6.47 0.15 -14.51
C GLU A 306 -7.25 1.01 -13.51
N VAL A 307 -6.58 1.49 -12.47
CA VAL A 307 -7.17 2.34 -11.43
C VAL A 307 -7.62 3.68 -12.01
N ALA A 308 -6.82 4.27 -12.88
CA ALA A 308 -7.13 5.51 -13.55
C ALA A 308 -8.39 5.40 -14.46
N GLY A 309 -8.59 4.25 -15.12
CA GLY A 309 -9.82 3.98 -15.89
C GLY A 309 -10.13 5.02 -16.95
N GLY A 310 -9.12 5.59 -17.62
CA GLY A 310 -9.28 6.65 -18.63
C GLY A 310 -9.50 8.08 -18.10
N ALA A 311 -9.34 8.29 -16.77
CA ALA A 311 -9.45 9.58 -16.11
C ALA A 311 -8.08 10.21 -15.76
N ALA A 312 -7.00 9.79 -16.44
CA ALA A 312 -5.66 10.32 -16.26
C ALA A 312 -4.89 10.39 -17.58
N VAL A 313 -3.88 11.24 -17.64
CA VAL A 313 -2.85 11.20 -18.68
C VAL A 313 -1.84 10.11 -18.29
N LEU A 314 -1.57 9.18 -19.22
CA LEU A 314 -0.62 8.10 -19.04
C LEU A 314 0.69 8.41 -19.76
N VAL A 315 1.82 8.33 -19.04
CA VAL A 315 3.16 8.67 -19.54
C VAL A 315 4.13 7.53 -19.37
N ASP A 316 5.14 7.44 -20.21
CA ASP A 316 6.25 6.51 -20.02
C ASP A 316 7.10 6.95 -18.81
N PRO A 317 7.17 6.17 -17.71
CA PRO A 317 7.96 6.54 -16.55
C PRO A 317 9.48 6.53 -16.80
N ALA A 318 9.94 5.90 -17.87
CA ALA A 318 11.36 5.85 -18.22
C ALA A 318 11.84 7.13 -18.91
N ASP A 319 10.92 7.89 -19.50
CA ASP A 319 11.27 9.10 -20.27
C ASP A 319 10.83 10.39 -19.57
N PRO A 320 11.76 11.17 -19.00
CA PRO A 320 11.45 12.49 -18.43
C PRO A 320 10.81 13.47 -19.44
N ALA A 321 11.07 13.32 -20.75
CA ALA A 321 10.42 14.16 -21.75
C ALA A 321 8.95 13.80 -21.92
N ALA A 322 8.60 12.50 -21.93
CA ALA A 322 7.22 12.04 -21.97
C ALA A 322 6.45 12.47 -20.70
N ILE A 323 7.09 12.40 -19.52
CA ILE A 323 6.49 12.92 -18.27
C ILE A 323 6.23 14.41 -18.37
N ALA A 324 7.20 15.21 -18.84
CA ALA A 324 7.05 16.65 -19.03
C ALA A 324 5.92 16.97 -20.02
N ALA A 325 5.87 16.29 -21.17
CA ALA A 325 4.82 16.46 -22.17
C ALA A 325 3.43 16.17 -21.59
N GLY A 326 3.26 15.08 -20.82
CA GLY A 326 1.99 14.75 -20.16
C GLY A 326 1.57 15.79 -19.11
N LEU A 327 2.51 16.36 -18.39
CA LEU A 327 2.26 17.46 -17.45
C LEU A 327 1.86 18.73 -18.20
N SER A 328 2.58 19.12 -19.28
CA SER A 328 2.20 20.26 -20.13
C SER A 328 0.80 20.12 -20.71
N GLN A 329 0.43 18.94 -21.21
CA GLN A 329 -0.92 18.71 -21.73
C GLN A 329 -2.02 19.08 -20.72
N VAL A 330 -1.84 18.73 -19.46
CA VAL A 330 -2.81 19.07 -18.40
C VAL A 330 -2.77 20.55 -18.04
N LEU A 331 -1.60 21.19 -18.10
CA LEU A 331 -1.41 22.60 -17.75
C LEU A 331 -1.89 23.55 -18.86
N ASP A 332 -1.65 23.18 -20.12
CA ASP A 332 -1.84 24.06 -21.29
C ASP A 332 -3.17 23.85 -22.01
N ASP A 333 -3.86 22.73 -21.76
CA ASP A 333 -5.17 22.42 -22.37
C ASP A 333 -6.30 22.48 -21.33
N PRO A 334 -7.02 23.60 -21.20
CA PRO A 334 -8.17 23.73 -20.30
C PRO A 334 -9.33 22.75 -20.63
N GLY A 335 -9.48 22.35 -21.89
CA GLY A 335 -10.48 21.38 -22.32
C GLY A 335 -10.20 20.00 -21.78
N LEU A 336 -8.97 19.49 -21.99
CA LEU A 336 -8.50 18.23 -21.44
C LEU A 336 -8.56 18.24 -19.90
N ARG A 337 -8.10 19.33 -19.28
CA ARG A 337 -8.16 19.48 -17.82
C ARG A 337 -9.58 19.34 -17.29
N LYS A 338 -10.54 20.01 -17.88
CA LYS A 338 -11.96 19.93 -17.51
C LYS A 338 -12.51 18.51 -17.69
N GLU A 339 -12.14 17.85 -18.79
CA GLU A 339 -12.53 16.47 -19.07
C GLU A 339 -11.99 15.51 -18.01
N LEU A 340 -10.69 15.61 -17.67
CA LEU A 340 -10.05 14.76 -16.66
C LEU A 340 -10.66 14.96 -15.26
N ILE A 341 -10.97 16.21 -14.88
CA ILE A 341 -11.66 16.52 -13.63
C ILE A 341 -13.04 15.84 -13.60
N ALA A 342 -13.83 16.01 -14.66
CA ALA A 342 -15.17 15.42 -14.73
C ALA A 342 -15.13 13.88 -14.65
N LYS A 343 -14.24 13.25 -15.41
CA LYS A 343 -14.02 11.79 -15.35
C LYS A 343 -13.53 11.33 -13.98
N GLY A 344 -12.59 12.08 -13.38
CA GLY A 344 -12.03 11.78 -12.06
C GLY A 344 -13.07 11.82 -10.95
N LEU A 345 -13.93 12.85 -10.93
CA LEU A 345 -15.03 13.00 -9.96
C LEU A 345 -16.08 11.87 -10.05
N VAL A 346 -16.20 11.24 -11.23
CA VAL A 346 -17.03 10.03 -11.40
C VAL A 346 -16.27 8.78 -10.97
N ARG A 347 -14.97 8.68 -11.30
CA ARG A 347 -14.15 7.50 -11.06
C ARG A 347 -13.79 7.32 -9.58
N GLY A 348 -13.32 8.37 -8.91
CA GLY A 348 -12.84 8.32 -7.52
C GLY A 348 -13.87 7.71 -6.55
N PRO A 349 -15.12 8.20 -6.50
CA PRO A 349 -16.16 7.68 -5.61
C PRO A 349 -16.61 6.24 -5.87
N GLN A 350 -16.20 5.61 -6.97
CA GLN A 350 -16.44 4.17 -7.20
C GLN A 350 -15.64 3.29 -6.23
N PHE A 351 -14.61 3.85 -5.60
CA PHE A 351 -13.77 3.18 -4.63
C PHE A 351 -14.25 3.51 -3.21
N ASP A 352 -14.91 2.56 -2.54
CA ASP A 352 -15.55 2.77 -1.25
C ASP A 352 -15.05 1.76 -0.21
N TRP A 353 -14.61 2.24 0.96
CA TRP A 353 -14.14 1.40 2.06
C TRP A 353 -15.22 0.49 2.62
N ASP A 354 -16.52 0.85 2.54
CA ASP A 354 -17.61 -0.02 2.95
C ASP A 354 -17.74 -1.24 2.02
N VAL A 355 -17.52 -1.04 0.71
CA VAL A 355 -17.47 -2.13 -0.27
C VAL A 355 -16.25 -3.01 -0.03
N THR A 356 -15.07 -2.41 0.20
CA THR A 356 -13.81 -3.12 0.48
C THR A 356 -13.94 -3.98 1.75
N GLY A 357 -14.47 -3.41 2.83
CA GLY A 357 -14.67 -4.10 4.11
C GLY A 357 -15.66 -5.25 3.99
N ARG A 358 -16.83 -5.01 3.38
CA ARG A 358 -17.86 -6.05 3.16
C ARG A 358 -17.33 -7.22 2.34
N ARG A 359 -16.68 -6.96 1.21
CA ARG A 359 -16.11 -8.03 0.36
C ARG A 359 -14.99 -8.79 1.07
N THR A 360 -14.21 -8.11 1.91
CA THR A 360 -13.19 -8.78 2.75
C THR A 360 -13.84 -9.68 3.78
N ALA A 361 -14.95 -9.26 4.43
CA ALA A 361 -15.70 -10.08 5.37
C ALA A 361 -16.30 -11.32 4.68
N GLU A 362 -16.84 -11.18 3.47
CA GLU A 362 -17.36 -12.29 2.68
C GLU A 362 -16.29 -13.36 2.39
N VAL A 363 -15.06 -12.96 2.07
CA VAL A 363 -13.92 -13.89 1.90
C VAL A 363 -13.59 -14.59 3.22
N ILE A 364 -13.57 -13.86 4.33
CA ILE A 364 -13.32 -14.42 5.67
C ILE A 364 -14.40 -15.44 6.01
N GLU A 365 -15.68 -15.11 5.84
CA GLU A 365 -16.82 -16.01 6.11
C GLU A 365 -16.74 -17.28 5.26
N ALA A 366 -16.44 -17.14 3.96
CA ALA A 366 -16.30 -18.29 3.08
C ALA A 366 -15.14 -19.23 3.51
N LEU A 367 -14.06 -18.66 4.05
CA LEU A 367 -12.93 -19.47 4.54
C LEU A 367 -13.23 -20.18 5.86
N VAL A 368 -13.87 -19.52 6.82
CA VAL A 368 -14.18 -20.11 8.12
C VAL A 368 -15.32 -21.13 8.03
N ALA A 369 -16.19 -21.04 7.04
CA ALA A 369 -17.25 -22.01 6.77
C ALA A 369 -16.71 -23.32 6.16
N ARG A 370 -15.56 -23.32 5.50
CA ARG A 370 -14.92 -24.51 4.93
C ARG A 370 -14.35 -25.37 6.05
N ALA A 371 -14.61 -26.68 6.00
CA ALA A 371 -13.91 -27.61 6.88
C ALA A 371 -12.38 -27.52 6.62
N PRO A 372 -11.53 -27.51 7.66
CA PRO A 372 -10.09 -27.50 7.46
C PRO A 372 -9.65 -28.72 6.63
N GLU A 373 -8.91 -28.50 5.54
CA GLU A 373 -8.29 -29.58 4.77
C GLU A 373 -7.37 -30.36 5.73
N LYS A 374 -7.56 -31.69 5.83
CA LYS A 374 -6.71 -32.55 6.67
C LYS A 374 -5.27 -32.51 6.10
N PRO A 375 -4.30 -32.10 6.89
CA PRO A 375 -2.91 -32.06 6.42
C PRO A 375 -2.39 -33.48 6.17
N GLY A 376 -1.70 -33.69 5.03
CA GLY A 376 -1.04 -34.96 4.74
C GLY A 376 0.10 -35.28 5.72
N ALA A 377 0.40 -36.57 5.91
CA ALA A 377 1.44 -37.03 6.86
C ALA A 377 2.86 -36.46 6.58
N LEU A 378 3.21 -36.20 5.31
CA LEU A 378 4.46 -35.55 4.89
C LEU A 378 4.57 -34.07 5.27
N ASP A 379 3.46 -33.41 5.60
CA ASP A 379 3.44 -32.01 6.00
C ASP A 379 3.98 -31.76 7.40
N GLY A 380 4.01 -32.76 8.28
CA GLY A 380 4.55 -32.65 9.64
C GLY A 380 6.08 -32.43 9.65
N VAL A 381 6.81 -33.21 8.86
CA VAL A 381 8.28 -33.14 8.76
C VAL A 381 8.71 -31.83 8.08
N LYS A 382 8.07 -31.46 6.97
CA LYS A 382 8.31 -30.18 6.27
C LYS A 382 8.04 -28.98 7.17
N ARG A 383 6.99 -29.03 7.99
CA ARG A 383 6.66 -27.97 8.96
C ARG A 383 7.70 -27.82 10.07
N GLY A 384 8.19 -28.95 10.63
CA GLY A 384 9.26 -28.92 11.61
C GLY A 384 10.54 -28.28 11.07
N MET A 385 10.89 -28.62 9.83
CA MET A 385 12.05 -28.09 9.12
C MET A 385 11.92 -26.57 8.85
N VAL A 386 10.75 -26.11 8.37
CA VAL A 386 10.47 -24.66 8.13
C VAL A 386 10.50 -23.88 9.45
N ARG A 387 9.94 -24.43 10.55
CA ARG A 387 9.99 -23.80 11.88
C ARG A 387 11.43 -23.68 12.39
N GLY A 388 12.25 -24.71 12.17
CA GLY A 388 13.68 -24.71 12.52
C GLY A 388 14.48 -23.65 11.77
N ILE A 389 14.30 -23.61 10.43
CA ILE A 389 14.96 -22.62 9.57
C ILE A 389 14.50 -21.20 9.90
N ALA A 390 13.20 -20.96 10.13
CA ALA A 390 12.67 -19.65 10.51
C ALA A 390 13.23 -19.16 11.86
N SER A 391 13.42 -20.07 12.82
CA SER A 391 14.02 -19.73 14.11
C SER A 391 15.52 -19.43 14.00
N ALA A 392 16.25 -20.17 13.16
CA ALA A 392 17.68 -19.95 12.94
C ALA A 392 17.97 -18.70 12.09
N SER A 393 17.18 -18.47 11.01
CA SER A 393 17.34 -17.30 10.14
C SER A 393 16.94 -15.98 10.83
N ALA A 394 16.05 -16.01 11.83
CA ALA A 394 15.70 -14.85 12.62
C ALA A 394 16.91 -14.27 13.38
N VAL A 395 17.75 -15.15 13.95
CA VAL A 395 18.98 -14.76 14.67
C VAL A 395 20.02 -14.12 13.74
N VAL A 396 20.13 -14.63 12.50
CA VAL A 396 21.09 -14.10 11.50
C VAL A 396 20.61 -12.77 10.93
N THR A 397 19.31 -12.63 10.64
CA THR A 397 18.75 -11.40 10.04
C THR A 397 18.72 -10.24 11.02
N GLU A 398 18.52 -10.48 12.33
CA GLU A 398 18.59 -9.44 13.36
C GLU A 398 20.00 -8.89 13.56
N ARG A 399 21.04 -9.73 13.49
CA ARG A 399 22.43 -9.29 13.57
C ARG A 399 22.82 -8.41 12.37
N ILE A 400 22.28 -8.70 11.19
CA ILE A 400 22.55 -7.93 9.96
C ILE A 400 21.70 -6.64 9.93
N ALA A 401 20.40 -6.70 10.26
CA ALA A 401 19.51 -5.53 10.22
C ALA A 401 19.72 -4.57 11.39
N GLY A 402 20.05 -5.06 12.58
CA GLY A 402 20.32 -4.22 13.76
C GLY A 402 21.53 -3.29 13.61
N GLY A 403 22.44 -3.58 12.68
CA GLY A 403 23.56 -2.71 12.31
C GLY A 403 23.22 -1.58 11.35
N PHE A 404 22.08 -1.66 10.63
CA PHE A 404 21.71 -0.69 9.58
C PHE A 404 20.59 0.29 9.97
N TYR A 405 19.84 0.02 11.05
CA TYR A 405 18.79 0.92 11.55
C TYR A 405 19.25 1.88 12.67
N LYS A 406 20.53 1.81 13.05
CA LYS A 406 21.16 2.71 14.05
C LYS A 406 22.07 3.78 13.45
N LYS A 407 21.91 4.08 12.17
CA LYS A 407 22.56 5.27 11.55
C LYS A 407 21.54 6.08 10.78
#